data_ae4b327e54eaeea03b5c3ef7c2b26488
#
_entry.id   ae4b327e54eaeea03b5c3ef7c2b26488
#
_cell.length_a   1.000
_cell.length_b   1.000
_cell.length_c   1.000
_cell.angle_alpha   90.00
_cell.angle_beta   90.00
_cell.angle_gamma   90.00
#
_symmetry.space_group_name_H-M   'P 1'
#
loop_
_entity.id
_entity.type
_entity.pdbx_description
1 polymer ?
#
loop_
_entity_poly.entity_id
_entity_poly.type
_entity_poly.pdbx_seq_one_letter_code
_entity_poly.pdbx_strand_id
1 'polypeptide(L)'
;MFSIIIPTYNNLDYLKLCLNSLKKNSSFNHEIIIHINEGSDGTLNFLQKNQYKTTYSKKNLGVCVAFNKATQKATNKFIVLVHDDMYFCPNWDKVFN
;
A
#
# COMPACT_ATOMS: atom_id res chain seq x y z
N MET A 1 -11.38 10.98 -1.88
CA MET A 1 -10.44 9.91 -2.23
C MET A 1 -9.06 10.21 -1.70
N PHE A 2 -8.33 9.17 -1.35
CA PHE A 2 -7.00 9.27 -0.76
C PHE A 2 -5.97 8.59 -1.66
N SER A 3 -4.71 8.97 -1.46
CA SER A 3 -3.59 8.15 -1.90
C SER A 3 -3.12 7.34 -0.69
N ILE A 4 -3.29 6.03 -0.76
CA ILE A 4 -2.94 5.11 0.32
C ILE A 4 -1.55 4.59 0.06
N ILE A 5 -0.64 4.85 1.00
CA ILE A 5 0.78 4.50 0.87
C ILE A 5 1.09 3.35 1.82
N ILE A 6 1.58 2.25 1.28
CA ILE A 6 1.87 1.04 2.05
C ILE A 6 3.33 0.64 1.86
N PRO A 7 4.21 0.98 2.82
CA PRO A 7 5.55 0.39 2.82
C PRO A 7 5.46 -1.07 3.26
N THR A 8 6.15 -1.96 2.55
CA THR A 8 6.16 -3.38 2.89
C THR A 8 7.57 -3.93 2.83
N TYR A 9 7.87 -4.89 3.70
CA TYR A 9 9.15 -5.58 3.74
C TYR A 9 8.91 -7.07 3.99
N ASN A 10 8.98 -7.86 2.91
CA ASN A 10 8.86 -9.33 2.94
C ASN A 10 7.74 -9.83 3.86
N ASN A 11 6.53 -9.32 3.65
CA ASN A 11 5.36 -9.63 4.47
C ASN A 11 4.15 -9.94 3.58
N LEU A 12 4.36 -10.75 2.55
CA LEU A 12 3.41 -10.93 1.46
C LEU A 12 2.03 -11.40 1.92
N ASP A 13 1.97 -12.37 2.84
CA ASP A 13 0.68 -12.93 3.27
C ASP A 13 -0.18 -11.87 3.96
N TYR A 14 0.40 -11.08 4.85
CA TYR A 14 -0.32 -9.99 5.51
C TYR A 14 -0.67 -8.87 4.53
N LEU A 15 0.24 -8.56 3.60
CA LEU A 15 -0.03 -7.56 2.58
C LEU A 15 -1.23 -7.95 1.73
N LYS A 16 -1.34 -9.22 1.33
CA LYS A 16 -2.51 -9.71 0.59
C LYS A 16 -3.80 -9.51 1.35
N LEU A 17 -3.81 -9.80 2.65
CA LEU A 17 -4.97 -9.57 3.50
C LEU A 17 -5.33 -8.10 3.58
N CYS A 18 -4.34 -7.24 3.75
CA CYS A 18 -4.54 -5.80 3.77
C CYS A 18 -5.15 -5.30 2.46
N LEU A 19 -4.59 -5.68 1.33
CA LEU A 19 -5.07 -5.25 0.01
C LEU A 19 -6.48 -5.77 -0.27
N ASN A 20 -6.77 -7.02 0.11
CA ASN A 20 -8.12 -7.56 -0.04
C ASN A 20 -9.12 -6.80 0.81
N SER A 21 -8.77 -6.43 2.03
CA SER A 21 -9.67 -5.67 2.90
C SER A 21 -9.93 -4.27 2.33
N LEU A 22 -8.94 -3.63 1.77
CA LEU A 22 -9.12 -2.34 1.10
C LEU A 22 -10.05 -2.46 -0.09
N LYS A 23 -9.85 -3.46 -0.94
CA LYS A 23 -10.66 -3.68 -2.12
C LYS A 23 -12.11 -4.00 -1.77
N LYS A 24 -12.32 -4.84 -0.75
CA LYS A 24 -13.64 -5.32 -0.36
C LYS A 24 -14.44 -4.28 0.42
N ASN A 25 -13.78 -3.52 1.29
CA ASN A 25 -14.44 -2.74 2.33
C ASN A 25 -14.37 -1.22 2.13
N SER A 26 -13.70 -0.75 1.09
CA SER A 26 -13.67 0.69 0.77
C SER A 26 -14.94 1.09 0.04
N SER A 27 -15.50 2.24 0.42
CA SER A 27 -16.67 2.82 -0.24
C SER A 27 -16.28 3.61 -1.48
N PHE A 28 -15.03 4.04 -1.56
CA PHE A 28 -14.50 4.86 -2.66
C PHE A 28 -13.29 4.19 -3.28
N ASN A 29 -13.00 4.59 -4.51
CA ASN A 29 -11.89 4.02 -5.28
C ASN A 29 -10.63 4.85 -5.00
N HIS A 30 -9.83 4.42 -4.02
CA HIS A 30 -8.62 5.11 -3.63
C HIS A 30 -7.42 4.71 -4.49
N GLU A 31 -6.44 5.60 -4.59
CA GLU A 31 -5.16 5.28 -5.19
C GLU A 31 -4.31 4.51 -4.18
N ILE A 32 -3.76 3.35 -4.57
CA ILE A 32 -2.89 2.55 -3.71
C ILE A 32 -1.49 2.53 -4.30
N ILE A 33 -0.51 2.93 -3.51
CA ILE A 33 0.90 2.92 -3.91
C ILE A 33 1.68 2.15 -2.86
N ILE A 34 2.43 1.13 -3.29
CA ILE A 34 3.15 0.25 -2.39
C ILE A 34 4.64 0.40 -2.62
N HIS A 35 5.40 0.73 -1.56
CA HIS A 35 6.85 0.69 -1.64
C HIS A 35 7.34 -0.69 -1.23
N ILE A 36 8.06 -1.35 -2.14
CA ILE A 36 8.57 -2.68 -1.92
C ILE A 36 10.01 -2.57 -1.43
N ASN A 37 10.22 -2.83 -0.14
CA ASN A 37 11.56 -3.01 0.42
C ASN A 37 11.98 -4.45 0.17
N GLU A 38 13.01 -4.66 -0.64
CA GLU A 38 13.58 -5.95 -0.99
C GLU A 38 12.62 -6.85 -1.81
N GLY A 39 11.51 -7.30 -1.23
CA GLY A 39 10.46 -8.03 -1.96
C GLY A 39 10.87 -9.43 -2.42
N SER A 40 11.88 -10.06 -1.80
CA SER A 40 12.42 -11.36 -2.21
C SER A 40 11.52 -12.54 -1.84
N ASP A 41 10.49 -12.32 -1.04
CA ASP A 41 9.51 -13.34 -0.64
C ASP A 41 8.39 -13.56 -1.66
N GLY A 42 8.49 -12.96 -2.85
CA GLY A 42 7.45 -13.00 -3.87
C GLY A 42 6.60 -11.74 -3.95
N THR A 43 6.80 -10.79 -3.05
CA THR A 43 6.03 -9.54 -3.01
C THR A 43 6.17 -8.76 -4.32
N LEU A 44 7.38 -8.60 -4.82
CA LEU A 44 7.63 -7.85 -6.05
C LEU A 44 6.86 -8.47 -7.22
N ASN A 45 6.98 -9.79 -7.40
CA ASN A 45 6.29 -10.49 -8.49
C ASN A 45 4.78 -10.40 -8.36
N PHE A 46 4.25 -10.56 -7.15
CA PHE A 46 2.82 -10.49 -6.90
C PHE A 46 2.26 -9.11 -7.28
N LEU A 47 2.91 -8.05 -6.86
CA LEU A 47 2.42 -6.69 -7.10
C LEU A 47 2.55 -6.28 -8.56
N GLN A 48 3.61 -6.69 -9.24
CA GLN A 48 3.76 -6.45 -10.66
C GLN A 48 2.73 -7.21 -11.49
N LYS A 49 2.49 -8.47 -11.15
CA LYS A 49 1.52 -9.30 -11.85
C LYS A 49 0.10 -8.75 -11.70
N ASN A 50 -0.24 -8.16 -10.55
CA ASN A 50 -1.55 -7.60 -10.28
C ASN A 50 -1.65 -6.11 -10.60
N GLN A 51 -0.64 -5.55 -11.25
CA GLN A 51 -0.63 -4.19 -11.79
C GLN A 51 -0.81 -3.09 -10.75
N TYR A 52 -0.31 -3.31 -9.54
CA TYR A 52 -0.28 -2.27 -8.52
C TYR A 52 0.75 -1.21 -8.85
N LYS A 53 0.46 0.03 -8.46
CA LYS A 53 1.42 1.13 -8.54
C LYS A 53 2.46 0.95 -7.45
N THR A 54 3.74 0.85 -7.81
CA THR A 54 4.80 0.52 -6.86
C THR A 54 6.02 1.41 -6.99
N THR A 55 6.79 1.50 -5.90
CA THR A 55 8.19 1.89 -5.88
C THR A 55 8.99 0.75 -5.28
N TYR A 56 10.31 0.73 -5.50
CA TYR A 56 11.13 -0.42 -5.12
C TYR A 56 12.49 0.01 -4.61
N SER A 57 13.02 -0.73 -3.63
CA SER A 57 14.42 -0.63 -3.20
C SER A 57 14.97 -2.02 -2.93
N LYS A 58 16.25 -2.24 -3.28
CA LYS A 58 16.92 -3.52 -3.04
C LYS A 58 17.12 -3.78 -1.55
N LYS A 59 17.22 -2.72 -0.75
CA LYS A 59 17.42 -2.79 0.70
C LYS A 59 16.18 -2.32 1.41
N ASN A 60 16.01 -2.78 2.65
CA ASN A 60 15.00 -2.23 3.53
C ASN A 60 15.44 -0.83 3.98
N LEU A 61 14.76 0.18 3.48
CA LEU A 61 15.06 1.59 3.78
C LEU A 61 14.35 2.11 5.02
N GLY A 62 13.51 1.27 5.65
CA GLY A 62 12.67 1.69 6.75
C GLY A 62 11.40 2.39 6.29
N VAL A 63 10.47 2.61 7.23
CA VAL A 63 9.14 3.13 6.93
C VAL A 63 9.17 4.56 6.40
N CYS A 64 9.94 5.45 7.03
CA CYS A 64 9.94 6.86 6.67
C CYS A 64 10.45 7.12 5.25
N VAL A 65 11.57 6.50 4.89
CA VAL A 65 12.15 6.66 3.55
C VAL A 65 11.24 6.01 2.50
N ALA A 66 10.71 4.84 2.80
CA ALA A 66 9.77 4.13 1.92
C ALA A 66 8.53 4.96 1.67
N PHE A 67 7.95 5.53 2.71
CA PHE A 67 6.79 6.41 2.61
C PHE A 67 7.09 7.61 1.70
N ASN A 68 8.22 8.27 1.90
CA ASN A 68 8.60 9.44 1.10
C ASN A 68 8.77 9.09 -0.37
N LYS A 69 9.38 7.94 -0.67
CA LYS A 69 9.56 7.49 -2.06
C LYS A 69 8.23 7.22 -2.74
N ALA A 70 7.34 6.49 -2.07
CA ALA A 70 6.03 6.14 -2.64
C ALA A 70 5.15 7.39 -2.79
N THR A 71 5.20 8.30 -1.85
CA THR A 71 4.41 9.53 -1.86
C THR A 71 4.68 10.38 -3.11
N GLN A 72 5.87 10.30 -3.67
CA GLN A 72 6.19 11.05 -4.89
C GLN A 72 5.33 10.63 -6.09
N LYS A 73 4.74 9.45 -6.06
CA LYS A 73 3.81 8.97 -7.08
C LYS A 73 2.35 9.31 -6.81
N ALA A 74 2.04 9.87 -5.64
CA ALA A 74 0.67 10.14 -5.24
C ALA A 74 0.08 11.28 -6.09
N THR A 75 -1.17 11.08 -6.52
CA THR A 75 -1.89 12.07 -7.32
C THR A 75 -3.04 12.73 -6.55
N ASN A 76 -3.40 12.21 -5.39
CA ASN A 76 -4.44 12.78 -4.56
C ASN A 76 -3.86 13.72 -3.51
N LYS A 77 -4.67 14.70 -3.11
CA LYS A 77 -4.26 15.72 -2.14
C LYS A 77 -4.04 15.13 -0.74
N PHE A 78 -4.89 14.19 -0.35
CA PHE A 78 -4.80 13.58 0.97
C PHE A 78 -4.09 12.23 0.88
N ILE A 79 -3.11 12.03 1.75
CA ILE A 79 -2.24 10.87 1.76
C ILE A 79 -2.39 10.16 3.10
N VAL A 80 -2.56 8.85 3.06
CA VAL A 80 -2.71 8.01 4.25
C VAL A 80 -1.59 6.99 4.29
N LEU A 81 -0.84 6.98 5.39
CA LEU A 81 0.15 5.92 5.63
C LEU A 81 -0.56 4.71 6.24
N VAL A 82 -0.37 3.56 5.62
CA VAL A 82 -0.97 2.30 6.05
C VAL A 82 0.13 1.26 6.23
N HIS A 83 0.08 0.54 7.35
CA HIS A 83 0.97 -0.60 7.57
C HIS A 83 0.43 -1.83 6.83
N ASP A 84 1.33 -2.69 6.36
CA ASP A 84 0.97 -3.84 5.52
C ASP A 84 0.24 -4.97 6.27
N ASP A 85 0.15 -4.89 7.59
CA ASP A 85 -0.58 -5.84 8.42
C ASP A 85 -1.93 -5.31 8.93
N MET A 86 -2.40 -4.19 8.41
CA MET A 86 -3.70 -3.61 8.79
C MET A 86 -4.84 -4.27 8.03
N TYR A 87 -5.98 -4.43 8.70
CA TYR A 87 -7.22 -4.90 8.07
C TYR A 87 -8.26 -3.78 8.13
N PHE A 88 -8.85 -3.46 6.98
CA PHE A 88 -9.84 -2.38 6.88
C PHE A 88 -11.25 -2.94 6.96
N CYS A 89 -12.04 -2.43 7.92
CA CYS A 89 -13.40 -2.87 8.13
C CYS A 89 -14.36 -2.21 7.13
N PRO A 90 -15.58 -2.77 6.93
CA PRO A 90 -16.56 -2.18 6.01
C PRO A 90 -16.84 -0.71 6.33
N ASN A 91 -16.90 0.12 5.29
CA ASN A 91 -17.24 1.54 5.37
C ASN A 91 -16.21 2.38 6.15
N TRP A 92 -14.98 1.92 6.27
CA TRP A 92 -13.94 2.62 7.02
C TRP A 92 -13.69 4.05 6.50
N ASP A 93 -13.85 4.27 5.21
CA ASP A 93 -13.54 5.52 4.53
C ASP A 93 -14.71 6.51 4.47
N LYS A 94 -15.90 6.12 4.89
CA LYS A 94 -17.07 7.02 4.86
C LYS A 94 -16.94 8.19 5.83
N VAL A 95 -16.19 8.01 6.90
CA VAL A 95 -16.01 9.05 7.93
C VAL A 95 -15.22 10.24 7.40
N PHE A 96 -14.48 10.07 6.31
CA PHE A 96 -13.57 11.07 5.79
C PHE A 96 -14.13 11.90 4.63
N ASN A 97 -15.42 11.78 4.40
CA ASN A 97 -16.07 12.57 3.33
C ASN A 97 -16.70 13.85 3.82
#